data_6b6c64cfbec0737d94e91df39d023fe0
#
_entry.id   6b6c64cfbec0737d94e91df39d023fe0
#
_cell.length_a   1.000
_cell.length_b   1.000
_cell.length_c   1.000
_cell.angle_alpha   90.00
_cell.angle_beta   90.00
_cell.angle_gamma   90.00
#
_symmetry.space_group_name_H-M   'P 1'
#
loop_
_entity.id
_entity.type
_entity.pdbx_description
1 polymer ?
#
loop_
_entity_poly.entity_id
_entity_poly.type
_entity_poly.pdbx_seq_one_letter_code
_entity_poly.pdbx_strand_id
1 'polypeptide(L)'
;MREKIDLFLPCEDIEVAQSALLELHDNKTVQHINLLVSADFAAHHQVPDGCTFVVIDRLESSNTVESIAENTDADYVMICTKTTPIRWGLYALERFLRTADDTGAVMVYSDNYSLIKEDNEAAKVGGKEEKDGAETHEAKTGKLIKHPVIDYQSGSLRDDFDFGSLWFIKAQALRDFIAQQDRADYQYAGLYDLRLYLSRVGEIFHLNEFLYTEDELDNRKSGEKQFDYVNPRNREVQIEMEKACTQHLNKVGALIDTSFYRQPDFGEQGFFYEACVISPVFSREK
;
A
#
# COMPACT_ATOMS: atom_id res chain seq x y z
N MET A 1 14.18 -25.25 7.55
CA MET A 1 14.78 -23.91 7.46
C MET A 1 13.75 -22.91 7.97
N ARG A 2 14.13 -21.87 8.69
CA ARG A 2 13.17 -20.81 9.00
C ARG A 2 12.96 -19.99 7.71
N GLU A 3 11.71 -19.76 7.37
CA GLU A 3 11.33 -18.91 6.24
C GLU A 3 11.86 -17.49 6.41
N LYS A 4 12.14 -16.84 5.29
CA LYS A 4 12.84 -15.58 5.21
C LYS A 4 11.97 -14.52 4.55
N ILE A 5 12.24 -13.27 4.92
CA ILE A 5 11.52 -12.09 4.44
C ILE A 5 12.50 -11.14 3.79
N ASP A 6 12.21 -10.69 2.59
CA ASP A 6 12.81 -9.51 1.99
C ASP A 6 11.91 -8.29 2.18
N LEU A 7 12.49 -7.20 2.66
CA LEU A 7 11.78 -5.94 2.90
C LEU A 7 12.02 -4.99 1.72
N PHE A 8 10.97 -4.31 1.29
CA PHE A 8 11.02 -3.26 0.27
C PHE A 8 10.39 -1.98 0.84
N LEU A 9 11.23 -1.00 1.14
CA LEU A 9 10.88 0.23 1.84
C LEU A 9 11.16 1.43 0.94
N PRO A 10 10.17 2.26 0.58
CA PRO A 10 10.41 3.52 -0.10
C PRO A 10 11.31 4.43 0.74
N CYS A 11 12.31 5.05 0.09
CA CYS A 11 13.27 5.90 0.76
C CYS A 11 13.48 7.20 -0.03
N GLU A 12 13.02 8.30 0.54
CA GLU A 12 13.23 9.67 0.06
C GLU A 12 14.23 10.43 0.94
N ASP A 13 14.54 9.90 2.14
CA ASP A 13 15.46 10.47 3.11
C ASP A 13 16.16 9.35 3.89
N ILE A 14 17.50 9.31 3.82
CA ILE A 14 18.30 8.28 4.49
C ILE A 14 18.21 8.39 6.02
N GLU A 15 18.18 9.62 6.57
CA GLU A 15 18.12 9.81 8.03
C GLU A 15 16.79 9.28 8.59
N VAL A 16 15.72 9.46 7.84
CA VAL A 16 14.40 8.92 8.18
C VAL A 16 14.40 7.39 8.10
N ALA A 17 14.98 6.82 7.05
CA ALA A 17 15.09 5.38 6.87
C ALA A 17 15.94 4.72 7.96
N GLN A 18 17.04 5.36 8.40
CA GLN A 18 17.96 4.81 9.40
C GLN A 18 17.26 4.43 10.71
N SER A 19 16.26 5.19 11.15
CA SER A 19 15.54 4.87 12.38
C SER A 19 14.77 3.54 12.29
N ALA A 20 14.14 3.28 11.14
CA ALA A 20 13.45 2.01 10.88
C ALA A 20 14.45 0.84 10.68
N LEU A 21 15.61 1.12 10.08
CA LEU A 21 16.66 0.13 9.82
C LEU A 21 17.33 -0.36 11.10
N LEU A 22 17.53 0.51 12.09
CA LEU A 22 18.10 0.14 13.39
C LEU A 22 17.28 -0.92 14.12
N GLU A 23 15.94 -0.85 14.00
CA GLU A 23 15.04 -1.83 14.62
C GLU A 23 15.09 -3.19 13.90
N LEU A 24 15.53 -3.23 12.64
CA LEU A 24 15.57 -4.43 11.79
C LEU A 24 16.91 -5.13 11.76
N HIS A 25 18.00 -4.45 12.14
CA HIS A 25 19.40 -4.91 11.98
C HIS A 25 19.69 -6.27 12.61
N ASP A 26 19.05 -6.57 13.74
CA ASP A 26 19.25 -7.82 14.47
C ASP A 26 18.13 -8.85 14.23
N ASN A 27 17.18 -8.55 13.34
CA ASN A 27 16.05 -9.45 13.10
C ASN A 27 16.47 -10.61 12.19
N LYS A 28 16.55 -11.81 12.77
CA LYS A 28 17.01 -13.02 12.08
C LYS A 28 16.05 -13.53 11.00
N THR A 29 14.83 -13.01 10.94
CA THR A 29 13.82 -13.38 9.97
C THR A 29 14.01 -12.59 8.67
N VAL A 30 14.55 -11.39 8.76
CA VAL A 30 14.87 -10.55 7.59
C VAL A 30 16.11 -11.10 6.89
N GLN A 31 16.02 -11.25 5.57
CA GLN A 31 17.13 -11.69 4.72
C GLN A 31 17.80 -10.48 4.05
N HIS A 32 17.02 -9.64 3.35
CA HIS A 32 17.50 -8.43 2.71
C HIS A 32 16.59 -7.25 3.02
N ILE A 33 17.19 -6.07 3.08
CA ILE A 33 16.49 -4.79 3.18
C ILE A 33 16.78 -4.01 1.89
N ASN A 34 15.74 -3.84 1.07
CA ASN A 34 15.80 -3.15 -0.20
C ASN A 34 15.13 -1.78 -0.06
N LEU A 35 15.87 -0.72 -0.34
CA LEU A 35 15.35 0.64 -0.34
C LEU A 35 14.91 1.00 -1.76
N LEU A 36 13.63 1.26 -1.94
CA LEU A 36 13.05 1.71 -3.19
C LEU A 36 13.32 3.20 -3.34
N VAL A 37 14.14 3.57 -4.33
CA VAL A 37 14.64 4.93 -4.51
C VAL A 37 14.50 5.40 -5.95
N SER A 38 14.43 6.72 -6.16
CA SER A 38 14.53 7.28 -7.52
C SER A 38 15.95 7.17 -8.06
N ALA A 39 16.10 7.23 -9.38
CA ALA A 39 17.43 7.24 -10.02
C ALA A 39 18.28 8.43 -9.58
N ASP A 40 17.67 9.60 -9.40
CA ASP A 40 18.35 10.80 -8.91
C ASP A 40 18.84 10.61 -7.47
N PHE A 41 18.01 10.05 -6.61
CA PHE A 41 18.39 9.74 -5.23
C PHE A 41 19.57 8.76 -5.18
N ALA A 42 19.52 7.67 -5.94
CA ALA A 42 20.59 6.68 -6.00
C ALA A 42 21.92 7.24 -6.50
N ALA A 43 21.88 8.24 -7.40
CA ALA A 43 23.08 8.89 -7.92
C ALA A 43 23.78 9.81 -6.91
N HIS A 44 23.05 10.32 -5.91
CA HIS A 44 23.57 11.33 -4.97
C HIS A 44 23.78 10.81 -3.54
N HIS A 45 23.33 9.59 -3.22
CA HIS A 45 23.40 9.03 -1.88
C HIS A 45 24.16 7.70 -1.86
N GLN A 46 24.80 7.42 -0.73
CA GLN A 46 25.41 6.12 -0.49
C GLN A 46 24.41 5.16 0.12
N VAL A 47 24.50 3.90 -0.27
CA VAL A 47 23.67 2.84 0.29
C VAL A 47 24.01 2.65 1.77
N PRO A 48 23.04 2.67 2.69
CA PRO A 48 23.27 2.35 4.09
C PRO A 48 23.78 0.91 4.27
N ASP A 49 24.56 0.69 5.33
CA ASP A 49 25.08 -0.65 5.67
C ASP A 49 23.93 -1.65 5.83
N GLY A 50 24.08 -2.82 5.23
CA GLY A 50 23.08 -3.90 5.28
C GLY A 50 21.87 -3.69 4.37
N CYS A 51 21.87 -2.66 3.52
CA CYS A 51 20.79 -2.37 2.58
C CYS A 51 21.23 -2.50 1.12
N THR A 52 20.27 -2.50 0.22
CA THR A 52 20.46 -2.42 -1.22
C THR A 52 19.51 -1.36 -1.79
N PHE A 53 19.97 -0.56 -2.76
CA PHE A 53 19.08 0.32 -3.52
C PHE A 53 18.44 -0.45 -4.67
N VAL A 54 17.13 -0.35 -4.78
CA VAL A 54 16.35 -0.78 -5.94
C VAL A 54 15.77 0.47 -6.57
N VAL A 55 16.26 0.78 -7.77
CA VAL A 55 15.82 2.00 -8.47
C VAL A 55 14.46 1.80 -9.10
N ILE A 56 13.55 2.69 -8.77
CA ILE A 56 12.19 2.72 -9.27
C ILE A 56 11.85 4.09 -9.85
N ASP A 57 10.86 4.14 -10.72
CA ASP A 57 10.30 5.38 -11.27
C ASP A 57 9.14 5.91 -10.41
N ARG A 58 8.27 5.02 -9.99
CA ARG A 58 7.06 5.33 -9.22
C ARG A 58 6.63 4.10 -8.41
N LEU A 59 6.30 4.31 -7.15
CA LEU A 59 5.95 3.22 -6.21
C LEU A 59 4.80 2.34 -6.71
N GLU A 60 3.77 2.94 -7.33
CA GLU A 60 2.56 2.27 -7.77
C GLU A 60 2.67 1.59 -9.14
N SER A 61 3.81 1.72 -9.83
CA SER A 61 3.96 1.24 -11.21
C SER A 61 4.13 -0.28 -11.32
N SER A 62 3.79 -0.83 -12.47
CA SER A 62 4.07 -2.23 -12.80
C SER A 62 5.56 -2.54 -12.79
N ASN A 63 6.40 -1.59 -13.23
CA ASN A 63 7.85 -1.71 -13.23
C ASN A 63 8.40 -1.88 -11.81
N THR A 64 7.83 -1.19 -10.82
CA THR A 64 8.21 -1.36 -9.41
C THR A 64 7.85 -2.75 -8.89
N VAL A 65 6.67 -3.26 -9.23
CA VAL A 65 6.28 -4.64 -8.87
C VAL A 65 7.24 -5.67 -9.50
N GLU A 66 7.65 -5.47 -10.74
CA GLU A 66 8.67 -6.30 -11.42
C GLU A 66 10.01 -6.21 -10.70
N SER A 67 10.48 -4.99 -10.43
CA SER A 67 11.75 -4.77 -9.73
C SER A 67 11.77 -5.44 -8.35
N ILE A 68 10.66 -5.40 -7.61
CA ILE A 68 10.54 -6.11 -6.33
C ILE A 68 10.64 -7.62 -6.54
N ALA A 69 9.93 -8.17 -7.52
CA ALA A 69 9.94 -9.61 -7.79
C ALA A 69 11.31 -10.13 -8.27
N GLU A 70 12.04 -9.32 -9.03
CA GLU A 70 13.39 -9.65 -9.52
C GLU A 70 14.47 -9.56 -8.44
N ASN A 71 14.27 -8.72 -7.43
CA ASN A 71 15.22 -8.50 -6.34
C ASN A 71 14.86 -9.26 -5.06
N THR A 72 14.06 -10.33 -5.15
CA THR A 72 13.75 -11.21 -4.02
C THR A 72 14.03 -12.68 -4.33
N ASP A 73 14.72 -13.34 -3.39
CA ASP A 73 14.88 -14.78 -3.34
C ASP A 73 14.33 -15.41 -2.04
N ALA A 74 13.73 -14.58 -1.19
CA ALA A 74 13.08 -15.00 0.05
C ALA A 74 11.76 -15.75 -0.19
N ASP A 75 11.20 -16.32 0.88
CA ASP A 75 9.91 -17.00 0.86
C ASP A 75 8.75 -16.02 0.87
N TYR A 76 8.95 -14.87 1.54
CA TYR A 76 7.99 -13.80 1.68
C TYR A 76 8.62 -12.43 1.40
N VAL A 77 7.77 -11.52 0.95
CA VAL A 77 8.11 -10.11 0.68
C VAL A 77 7.23 -9.22 1.55
N MET A 78 7.83 -8.26 2.23
CA MET A 78 7.11 -7.17 2.87
C MET A 78 7.29 -5.91 2.03
N ILE A 79 6.20 -5.39 1.47
CA ILE A 79 6.20 -4.16 0.69
C ILE A 79 5.59 -3.04 1.53
N CYS A 80 6.33 -1.95 1.73
CA CYS A 80 5.76 -0.71 2.23
C CYS A 80 5.21 0.09 1.06
N THR A 81 3.91 0.37 1.09
CA THR A 81 3.18 1.05 0.00
C THR A 81 3.08 2.57 0.17
N LYS A 82 3.75 3.12 1.18
CA LYS A 82 3.80 4.57 1.46
C LYS A 82 5.22 5.00 1.76
N THR A 83 5.54 6.26 1.50
CA THR A 83 6.84 6.87 1.81
C THR A 83 6.97 7.33 3.27
N THR A 84 5.95 7.09 4.09
CA THR A 84 5.95 7.46 5.51
C THR A 84 6.88 6.57 6.33
N PRO A 85 7.60 7.13 7.33
CA PRO A 85 8.40 6.33 8.24
C PRO A 85 7.56 5.29 8.99
N ILE A 86 8.06 4.08 9.04
CA ILE A 86 7.44 2.98 9.78
C ILE A 86 8.26 2.69 11.03
N ARG A 87 7.58 2.53 12.16
CA ARG A 87 8.14 2.01 13.40
C ARG A 87 7.55 0.63 13.66
N TRP A 88 8.40 -0.34 13.82
CA TRP A 88 7.97 -1.72 13.99
C TRP A 88 7.46 -1.98 15.41
N GLY A 89 6.37 -2.70 15.53
CA GLY A 89 5.92 -3.26 16.79
C GLY A 89 6.79 -4.44 17.21
N LEU A 90 6.77 -4.75 18.50
CA LEU A 90 7.52 -5.88 19.04
C LEU A 90 7.05 -7.19 18.37
N TYR A 91 8.00 -7.95 17.79
CA TYR A 91 7.74 -9.19 17.05
C TYR A 91 6.77 -9.05 15.85
N ALA A 92 6.66 -7.86 15.26
CA ALA A 92 5.73 -7.63 14.17
C ALA A 92 5.99 -8.55 12.97
N LEU A 93 7.25 -8.64 12.51
CA LEU A 93 7.62 -9.48 11.37
C LEU A 93 7.38 -10.97 11.62
N GLU A 94 7.75 -11.44 12.81
CA GLU A 94 7.49 -12.82 13.20
C GLU A 94 5.98 -13.13 13.28
N ARG A 95 5.19 -12.14 13.65
CA ARG A 95 3.73 -12.26 13.71
C ARG A 95 3.11 -12.37 12.33
N PHE A 96 3.55 -11.51 11.38
CA PHE A 96 3.17 -11.62 9.97
C PHE A 96 3.53 -12.99 9.39
N LEU A 97 4.79 -13.39 9.56
CA LEU A 97 5.30 -14.66 9.04
C LEU A 97 4.49 -15.84 9.57
N ARG A 98 4.32 -15.91 10.89
CA ARG A 98 3.56 -17.01 11.52
C ARG A 98 2.11 -17.04 11.04
N THR A 99 1.48 -15.87 10.88
CA THR A 99 0.10 -15.81 10.38
C THR A 99 0.00 -16.33 8.94
N ALA A 100 0.94 -15.93 8.07
CA ALA A 100 0.96 -16.41 6.68
C ALA A 100 1.19 -17.92 6.61
N ASP A 101 2.06 -18.48 7.46
CA ASP A 101 2.29 -19.91 7.57
C ASP A 101 1.06 -20.68 8.06
N ASP A 102 0.47 -20.21 9.15
CA ASP A 102 -0.66 -20.88 9.81
C ASP A 102 -1.93 -20.84 8.92
N THR A 103 -2.13 -19.77 8.14
CA THR A 103 -3.31 -19.59 7.27
C THR A 103 -3.08 -20.05 5.83
N GLY A 104 -1.84 -20.06 5.36
CA GLY A 104 -1.51 -20.27 3.95
C GLY A 104 -1.89 -19.08 3.05
N ALA A 105 -2.23 -17.94 3.62
CA ALA A 105 -2.62 -16.73 2.89
C ALA A 105 -1.54 -16.28 1.90
N VAL A 106 -1.97 -15.75 0.75
CA VAL A 106 -1.06 -15.19 -0.24
C VAL A 106 -0.64 -13.78 0.10
N MET A 107 -1.46 -13.08 0.89
CA MET A 107 -1.17 -11.75 1.42
C MET A 107 -1.73 -11.62 2.84
N VAL A 108 -0.96 -11.01 3.73
CA VAL A 108 -1.39 -10.63 5.09
C VAL A 108 -1.18 -9.14 5.28
N TYR A 109 -2.11 -8.47 5.90
CA TYR A 109 -2.03 -7.07 6.30
C TYR A 109 -2.57 -6.90 7.72
N SER A 110 -2.29 -5.77 8.37
CA SER A 110 -2.68 -5.58 9.78
C SER A 110 -3.15 -4.17 10.07
N ASP A 111 -3.78 -4.01 11.24
CA ASP A 111 -4.02 -2.70 11.83
C ASP A 111 -2.69 -2.00 12.14
N ASN A 112 -2.74 -0.67 12.28
CA ASN A 112 -1.60 0.14 12.65
C ASN A 112 -1.98 1.28 13.62
N TYR A 113 -0.96 1.91 14.16
CA TYR A 113 -1.10 3.20 14.82
C TYR A 113 -0.65 4.32 13.87
N SER A 114 -1.33 5.46 13.92
CA SER A 114 -0.88 6.72 13.32
C SER A 114 -0.29 7.61 14.40
N LEU A 115 0.92 8.12 14.19
CA LEU A 115 1.54 9.11 15.06
C LEU A 115 1.27 10.50 14.49
N ILE A 116 0.39 11.24 15.15
CA ILE A 116 0.12 12.63 14.82
C ILE A 116 1.09 13.52 15.60
N LYS A 117 1.94 14.27 14.91
CA LYS A 117 2.80 15.28 15.52
C LYS A 117 1.94 16.46 15.92
N GLU A 118 1.97 16.84 17.20
CA GLU A 118 1.33 18.08 17.65
C GLU A 118 2.12 19.26 17.08
N ASP A 119 1.49 20.04 16.21
CA ASP A 119 2.05 21.30 15.73
C ASP A 119 2.17 22.25 16.91
N ASN A 120 3.39 22.64 17.27
CA ASN A 120 3.70 23.62 18.31
C ASN A 120 3.28 25.07 17.93
N GLU A 121 2.20 25.27 17.17
CA GLU A 121 1.69 26.61 16.91
C GLU A 121 0.91 27.21 18.09
N ALA A 122 0.45 26.42 19.05
CA ALA A 122 -0.22 26.90 20.25
C ALA A 122 0.72 27.50 21.31
N ALA A 123 2.04 27.30 21.20
CA ALA A 123 3.01 27.78 22.19
C ALA A 123 3.52 29.21 21.92
N LYS A 124 3.09 29.89 20.86
CA LYS A 124 3.54 31.27 20.54
C LYS A 124 2.66 32.40 21.06
N VAL A 125 1.63 32.08 21.85
CA VAL A 125 0.81 33.11 22.52
C VAL A 125 1.01 33.03 24.04
N GLY A 126 2.06 33.66 24.55
CA GLY A 126 2.27 33.80 25.99
C GLY A 126 3.76 33.93 26.31
N GLY A 127 4.27 35.17 26.20
CA GLY A 127 5.66 35.46 26.44
C GLY A 127 6.13 35.23 27.88
N LYS A 128 7.35 34.72 27.99
CA LYS A 128 8.45 35.29 28.80
C LYS A 128 9.70 34.45 28.55
N GLU A 129 10.77 35.19 28.24
CA GLU A 129 12.12 34.65 28.13
C GLU A 129 12.58 34.16 29.52
N GLU A 130 13.12 32.92 29.55
CA GLU A 130 14.18 32.56 30.48
C GLU A 130 15.21 31.70 29.73
N LYS A 131 16.43 32.25 29.69
CA LYS A 131 17.64 31.57 29.25
C LYS A 131 18.05 30.59 30.33
N ASP A 132 18.23 29.31 29.99
CA ASP A 132 19.36 28.55 30.50
C ASP A 132 19.63 27.33 29.61
N GLY A 133 20.92 27.16 29.31
CA GLY A 133 21.37 26.17 28.37
C GLY A 133 21.38 24.75 28.95
N ALA A 134 20.63 23.90 28.32
CA ALA A 134 20.86 22.46 28.28
C ALA A 134 20.24 21.96 26.98
N GLU A 135 21.06 21.44 26.08
CA GLU A 135 20.60 20.67 24.91
C GLU A 135 19.92 19.40 25.40
N THR A 136 18.62 19.49 25.64
CA THR A 136 17.79 18.30 25.78
C THR A 136 17.28 17.92 24.39
N HIS A 137 17.64 16.75 23.92
CA HIS A 137 16.97 16.09 22.81
C HIS A 137 15.49 15.91 23.22
N GLU A 138 14.67 16.89 22.89
CA GLU A 138 13.22 16.76 23.04
C GLU A 138 12.74 15.67 22.08
N ALA A 139 12.38 14.54 22.65
CA ALA A 139 11.61 13.53 21.95
C ALA A 139 10.33 14.22 21.45
N LYS A 140 10.13 14.30 20.14
CA LYS A 140 8.92 14.86 19.52
C LYS A 140 7.72 14.09 20.07
N THR A 141 7.01 14.69 21.03
CA THR A 141 5.80 14.16 21.63
C THR A 141 4.68 14.23 20.59
N GLY A 142 4.29 13.09 20.04
CA GLY A 142 3.12 12.96 19.18
C GLY A 142 2.06 12.11 19.87
N LYS A 143 0.81 12.23 19.41
CA LYS A 143 -0.31 11.41 19.89
C LYS A 143 -0.46 10.17 19.00
N LEU A 144 -0.41 8.99 19.62
CA LEU A 144 -0.73 7.72 18.94
C LEU A 144 -2.24 7.56 18.84
N ILE A 145 -2.72 7.35 17.61
CA ILE A 145 -4.12 7.06 17.30
C ILE A 145 -4.20 5.67 16.66
N LYS A 146 -5.15 4.86 17.11
CA LYS A 146 -5.44 3.57 16.50
C LYS A 146 -6.04 3.76 15.12
N HIS A 147 -5.50 3.08 14.13
CA HIS A 147 -6.02 2.99 12.78
C HIS A 147 -6.38 1.52 12.48
N PRO A 148 -7.58 1.07 12.89
CA PRO A 148 -8.06 -0.26 12.53
C PRO A 148 -8.47 -0.26 11.06
N VAL A 149 -8.05 -1.29 10.33
CA VAL A 149 -8.51 -1.56 8.97
C VAL A 149 -9.63 -2.61 8.99
N ILE A 150 -10.29 -2.84 7.88
CA ILE A 150 -11.38 -3.79 7.79
C ILE A 150 -10.95 -5.08 7.09
N ASP A 151 -11.68 -6.18 7.36
CA ASP A 151 -11.45 -7.45 6.68
C ASP A 151 -11.69 -7.31 5.18
N TYR A 152 -10.78 -7.89 4.40
CA TYR A 152 -10.94 -7.95 2.95
C TYR A 152 -12.14 -8.83 2.59
N GLN A 153 -13.06 -8.27 1.85
CA GLN A 153 -14.21 -9.01 1.33
C GLN A 153 -13.86 -9.54 -0.06
N SER A 154 -13.93 -10.85 -0.23
CA SER A 154 -13.69 -11.50 -1.52
C SER A 154 -14.57 -10.89 -2.60
N GLY A 155 -13.94 -10.47 -3.71
CA GLY A 155 -14.62 -9.76 -4.81
C GLY A 155 -14.69 -8.23 -4.66
N SER A 156 -14.12 -7.66 -3.60
CA SER A 156 -13.99 -6.19 -3.50
C SER A 156 -13.08 -5.65 -4.60
N LEU A 157 -13.61 -4.68 -5.35
CA LEU A 157 -12.93 -4.02 -6.48
C LEU A 157 -12.44 -2.61 -6.14
N ARG A 158 -12.65 -2.14 -4.92
CA ARG A 158 -12.26 -0.79 -4.53
C ARG A 158 -10.75 -0.60 -4.70
N ASP A 159 -10.35 0.39 -5.49
CA ASP A 159 -8.95 0.79 -5.68
C ASP A 159 -8.38 1.50 -4.45
N ASP A 160 -9.24 2.12 -3.64
CA ASP A 160 -8.93 2.80 -2.39
C ASP A 160 -9.14 1.90 -1.14
N PHE A 161 -9.18 0.57 -1.30
CA PHE A 161 -9.30 -0.32 -0.13
C PHE A 161 -8.07 -0.19 0.76
N ASP A 162 -8.29 0.11 2.03
CA ASP A 162 -7.23 0.33 3.00
C ASP A 162 -6.70 -0.99 3.57
N PHE A 163 -5.51 -1.37 3.13
CA PHE A 163 -4.73 -2.49 3.66
C PHE A 163 -3.64 -2.04 4.65
N GLY A 164 -3.66 -0.78 5.08
CA GLY A 164 -2.52 -0.18 5.75
C GLY A 164 -1.32 0.01 4.80
N SER A 165 -0.17 0.30 5.36
CA SER A 165 1.05 0.57 4.58
C SER A 165 1.92 -0.66 4.34
N LEU A 166 1.69 -1.76 5.04
CA LEU A 166 2.53 -2.96 4.96
C LEU A 166 1.75 -4.12 4.34
N TRP A 167 2.21 -4.56 3.18
CA TRP A 167 1.67 -5.74 2.49
C TRP A 167 2.68 -6.89 2.62
N PHE A 168 2.31 -7.92 3.35
CA PHE A 168 3.11 -9.13 3.51
C PHE A 168 2.64 -10.19 2.52
N ILE A 169 3.46 -10.49 1.52
CA ILE A 169 3.06 -11.26 0.34
C ILE A 169 3.94 -12.50 0.21
N LYS A 170 3.34 -13.63 -0.13
CA LYS A 170 4.07 -14.84 -0.50
C LYS A 170 4.87 -14.59 -1.79
N ALA A 171 6.19 -14.68 -1.73
CA ALA A 171 7.05 -14.30 -2.84
C ALA A 171 6.79 -15.13 -4.11
N GLN A 172 6.35 -16.39 -3.97
CA GLN A 172 5.96 -17.20 -5.10
C GLN A 172 4.76 -16.62 -5.86
N ALA A 173 3.75 -16.10 -5.15
CA ALA A 173 2.59 -15.46 -5.78
C ALA A 173 2.99 -14.20 -6.56
N LEU A 174 3.97 -13.45 -6.06
CA LEU A 174 4.52 -12.28 -6.76
C LEU A 174 5.27 -12.72 -8.04
N ARG A 175 6.11 -13.74 -7.96
CA ARG A 175 6.80 -14.30 -9.15
C ARG A 175 5.82 -14.83 -10.19
N ASP A 176 4.76 -15.52 -9.76
CA ASP A 176 3.71 -16.03 -10.65
C ASP A 176 2.92 -14.88 -11.31
N PHE A 177 2.75 -13.76 -10.59
CA PHE A 177 2.13 -12.57 -11.14
C PHE A 177 2.93 -11.98 -12.29
N ILE A 178 4.23 -11.77 -12.11
CA ILE A 178 5.06 -11.17 -13.17
C ILE A 178 5.28 -12.11 -14.35
N ALA A 179 5.14 -13.42 -14.16
CA ALA A 179 5.27 -14.42 -15.22
C ALA A 179 4.04 -14.49 -16.17
N GLN A 180 2.94 -13.79 -15.87
CA GLN A 180 1.76 -13.77 -16.74
C GLN A 180 2.04 -13.04 -18.06
N GLN A 181 1.75 -13.69 -19.19
CA GLN A 181 1.99 -13.14 -20.53
C GLN A 181 1.01 -12.03 -20.94
N ASP A 182 -0.18 -12.00 -20.32
CA ASP A 182 -1.26 -11.06 -20.62
C ASP A 182 -1.34 -9.89 -19.63
N ARG A 183 -0.29 -9.68 -18.84
CA ARG A 183 -0.21 -8.58 -17.90
C ARG A 183 -0.03 -7.25 -18.65
N ALA A 184 -0.81 -6.25 -18.25
CA ALA A 184 -0.64 -4.90 -18.77
C ALA A 184 0.45 -4.15 -17.97
N ASP A 185 1.03 -3.15 -18.61
CA ASP A 185 1.97 -2.23 -17.99
C ASP A 185 1.23 -0.96 -17.56
N TYR A 186 1.32 -0.63 -16.28
CA TYR A 186 0.65 0.49 -15.63
C TYR A 186 1.66 1.40 -14.95
N GLN A 187 1.48 2.71 -15.08
CA GLN A 187 2.25 3.70 -14.34
C GLN A 187 1.69 3.95 -12.94
N TYR A 188 0.38 3.77 -12.75
CA TYR A 188 -0.33 4.09 -11.52
C TYR A 188 -1.08 2.91 -10.91
N ALA A 189 -1.39 1.89 -11.68
CA ALA A 189 -2.25 0.78 -11.26
C ALA A 189 -1.51 -0.54 -11.04
N GLY A 190 -0.16 -0.55 -10.99
CA GLY A 190 0.63 -1.79 -10.85
C GLY A 190 0.38 -2.51 -9.52
N LEU A 191 0.37 -1.79 -8.39
CA LEU A 191 0.04 -2.37 -7.08
C LEU A 191 -1.43 -2.81 -7.01
N TYR A 192 -2.33 -2.05 -7.65
CA TYR A 192 -3.74 -2.41 -7.71
C TYR A 192 -3.96 -3.70 -8.52
N ASP A 193 -3.30 -3.84 -9.68
CA ASP A 193 -3.36 -5.06 -10.49
C ASP A 193 -2.78 -6.28 -9.75
N LEU A 194 -1.65 -6.08 -9.05
CA LEU A 194 -1.10 -7.11 -8.15
C LEU A 194 -2.12 -7.54 -7.09
N ARG A 195 -2.75 -6.62 -6.40
CA ARG A 195 -3.75 -6.91 -5.38
C ARG A 195 -4.95 -7.67 -5.96
N LEU A 196 -5.44 -7.26 -7.13
CA LEU A 196 -6.50 -7.96 -7.84
C LEU A 196 -6.09 -9.37 -8.25
N TYR A 197 -4.83 -9.57 -8.66
CA TYR A 197 -4.29 -10.89 -8.92
C TYR A 197 -4.25 -11.75 -7.66
N LEU A 198 -3.69 -11.24 -6.56
CA LEU A 198 -3.60 -11.98 -5.30
C LEU A 198 -4.97 -12.46 -4.81
N SER A 199 -6.01 -11.63 -4.98
CA SER A 199 -7.38 -12.01 -4.62
C SER A 199 -7.98 -13.17 -5.43
N ARG A 200 -7.40 -13.48 -6.61
CA ARG A 200 -7.82 -14.63 -7.43
C ARG A 200 -7.09 -15.92 -7.08
N VAL A 201 -5.88 -15.82 -6.55
CA VAL A 201 -5.00 -16.98 -6.37
C VAL A 201 -4.92 -17.48 -4.93
N GLY A 202 -5.42 -16.70 -3.97
CA GLY A 202 -5.42 -17.12 -2.58
C GLY A 202 -6.14 -16.15 -1.66
N GLU A 203 -6.05 -16.44 -0.37
CA GLU A 203 -6.67 -15.60 0.66
C GLU A 203 -5.82 -14.35 0.92
N ILE A 204 -6.50 -13.21 1.06
CA ILE A 204 -5.96 -11.97 1.60
C ILE A 204 -6.45 -11.87 3.04
N PHE A 205 -5.54 -12.07 3.99
CA PHE A 205 -5.86 -12.22 5.41
C PHE A 205 -5.61 -10.94 6.20
N HIS A 206 -6.60 -10.49 6.95
CA HIS A 206 -6.47 -9.39 7.90
C HIS A 206 -6.05 -9.91 9.26
N LEU A 207 -4.90 -9.44 9.73
CA LEU A 207 -4.43 -9.67 11.08
C LEU A 207 -4.87 -8.50 11.97
N ASN A 208 -5.95 -8.73 12.73
CA ASN A 208 -6.55 -7.71 13.61
C ASN A 208 -5.67 -7.44 14.84
N GLU A 209 -4.46 -6.94 14.58
CA GLU A 209 -3.45 -6.57 15.57
C GLU A 209 -2.71 -5.32 15.09
N PHE A 210 -2.41 -4.39 16.02
CA PHE A 210 -1.65 -3.17 15.73
C PHE A 210 -0.16 -3.48 15.73
N LEU A 211 0.40 -3.82 14.57
CA LEU A 211 1.76 -4.34 14.47
C LEU A 211 2.82 -3.28 14.15
N TYR A 212 2.42 -2.08 13.76
CA TYR A 212 3.36 -1.01 13.43
C TYR A 212 2.74 0.36 13.66
N THR A 213 3.58 1.38 13.63
CA THR A 213 3.16 2.78 13.70
C THR A 213 3.62 3.51 12.43
N GLU A 214 2.74 4.25 11.80
CA GLU A 214 3.05 5.21 10.75
C GLU A 214 3.21 6.60 11.34
N ASP A 215 4.26 7.32 10.97
CA ASP A 215 4.32 8.75 11.21
C ASP A 215 3.38 9.44 10.23
N GLU A 216 2.33 10.08 10.68
CA GLU A 216 1.46 10.88 9.82
C GLU A 216 2.23 12.12 9.37
N LEU A 217 2.81 12.05 8.17
CA LEU A 217 3.33 13.25 7.52
C LEU A 217 2.13 14.07 7.07
N ASP A 218 2.02 15.30 7.59
CA ASP A 218 1.01 16.23 7.10
C ASP A 218 1.37 16.72 5.69
N ASN A 219 1.18 15.85 4.71
CA ASN A 219 1.34 16.14 3.30
C ASN A 219 0.15 16.90 2.71
N ARG A 220 -0.63 17.60 3.55
CA ARG A 220 -1.77 18.41 3.11
C ARG A 220 -1.31 19.63 2.34
N LYS A 221 -0.83 19.45 1.12
CA LYS A 221 -0.65 20.57 0.18
C LYS A 221 -1.98 21.14 -0.33
N SER A 222 -3.12 20.47 -0.10
CA SER A 222 -4.41 20.90 -0.67
C SER A 222 -5.63 20.87 0.25
N GLY A 223 -5.58 20.37 1.48
CA GLY A 223 -6.75 20.33 2.37
C GLY A 223 -7.96 19.48 1.90
N GLU A 224 -7.88 18.79 0.78
CA GLU A 224 -8.99 18.09 0.10
C GLU A 224 -8.77 16.58 0.02
N LYS A 225 -8.48 15.91 1.14
CA LYS A 225 -8.28 14.44 1.16
C LYS A 225 -9.51 13.62 0.71
N GLN A 226 -10.70 14.19 0.68
CA GLN A 226 -11.94 13.41 0.52
C GLN A 226 -12.36 13.17 -0.93
N PHE A 227 -11.77 13.87 -1.92
CA PHE A 227 -12.19 13.80 -3.32
C PHE A 227 -11.03 13.76 -4.32
N ASP A 228 -9.84 13.40 -3.90
CA ASP A 228 -8.65 13.41 -4.78
C ASP A 228 -8.77 12.41 -5.94
N TYR A 229 -9.49 11.31 -5.74
CA TYR A 229 -9.74 10.30 -6.77
C TYR A 229 -10.68 10.76 -7.90
N VAL A 230 -11.56 11.75 -7.65
CA VAL A 230 -12.41 12.39 -8.68
C VAL A 230 -11.81 13.67 -9.25
N ASN A 231 -10.57 13.99 -8.88
CA ASN A 231 -9.90 15.18 -9.39
C ASN A 231 -9.61 15.00 -10.89
N PRO A 232 -10.14 15.89 -11.78
CA PRO A 232 -9.87 15.81 -13.22
C PRO A 232 -8.38 15.84 -13.59
N ARG A 233 -7.51 16.26 -12.66
CA ARG A 233 -6.05 16.26 -12.84
C ARG A 233 -5.45 14.85 -12.76
N ASN A 234 -6.18 13.90 -12.15
CA ASN A 234 -5.75 12.50 -11.98
C ASN A 234 -6.45 11.55 -12.96
N ARG A 235 -6.91 12.07 -14.11
CA ARG A 235 -7.65 11.28 -15.10
C ARG A 235 -6.88 10.04 -15.58
N GLU A 236 -5.57 10.14 -15.73
CA GLU A 236 -4.72 9.03 -16.17
C GLU A 236 -4.73 7.90 -15.14
N VAL A 237 -4.68 8.24 -13.84
CA VAL A 237 -4.79 7.27 -12.74
C VAL A 237 -6.11 6.51 -12.81
N GLN A 238 -7.23 7.24 -12.95
CA GLN A 238 -8.56 6.62 -13.06
C GLN A 238 -8.68 5.69 -14.25
N ILE A 239 -8.15 6.09 -15.42
CA ILE A 239 -8.17 5.27 -16.65
C ILE A 239 -7.42 3.95 -16.43
N GLU A 240 -6.27 3.98 -15.76
CA GLU A 240 -5.50 2.76 -15.47
C GLU A 240 -6.19 1.88 -14.44
N MET A 241 -6.76 2.45 -13.37
CA MET A 241 -7.54 1.70 -12.38
C MET A 241 -8.75 1.02 -13.02
N GLU A 242 -9.49 1.72 -13.90
CA GLU A 242 -10.61 1.15 -14.66
C GLU A 242 -10.16 0.01 -15.59
N LYS A 243 -9.01 0.15 -16.25
CA LYS A 243 -8.45 -0.90 -17.11
C LYS A 243 -8.07 -2.14 -16.32
N ALA A 244 -7.34 -1.97 -15.20
CA ALA A 244 -6.95 -3.08 -14.33
C ALA A 244 -8.18 -3.80 -13.77
N CYS A 245 -9.18 -3.07 -13.30
CA CYS A 245 -10.45 -3.60 -12.84
C CYS A 245 -11.19 -4.37 -13.93
N THR A 246 -11.29 -3.81 -15.14
CA THR A 246 -11.96 -4.44 -16.30
C THR A 246 -11.26 -5.74 -16.68
N GLN A 247 -9.94 -5.77 -16.72
CA GLN A 247 -9.18 -7.00 -17.00
C GLN A 247 -9.41 -8.06 -15.92
N HIS A 248 -9.42 -7.66 -14.65
CA HIS A 248 -9.75 -8.56 -13.54
C HIS A 248 -11.15 -9.15 -13.69
N LEU A 249 -12.16 -8.32 -13.96
CA LEU A 249 -13.53 -8.78 -14.16
C LEU A 249 -13.66 -9.77 -15.33
N ASN A 250 -12.92 -9.53 -16.42
CA ASN A 250 -12.82 -10.48 -17.52
C ASN A 250 -12.23 -11.83 -17.07
N LYS A 251 -11.12 -11.80 -16.31
CA LYS A 251 -10.43 -13.00 -15.85
C LYS A 251 -11.29 -13.85 -14.90
N VAL A 252 -12.15 -13.23 -14.11
CA VAL A 252 -13.09 -13.93 -13.19
C VAL A 252 -14.45 -14.22 -13.81
N GLY A 253 -14.68 -13.80 -15.09
CA GLY A 253 -15.97 -14.00 -15.76
C GLY A 253 -17.12 -13.15 -15.20
N ALA A 254 -16.81 -12.04 -14.53
CA ALA A 254 -17.78 -11.15 -13.91
C ALA A 254 -17.99 -9.84 -14.69
N LEU A 255 -17.31 -9.64 -15.82
CA LEU A 255 -17.55 -8.47 -16.66
C LEU A 255 -18.93 -8.56 -17.29
N ILE A 256 -19.75 -7.55 -17.04
CA ILE A 256 -21.10 -7.48 -17.59
C ILE A 256 -21.00 -6.99 -19.05
N ASP A 257 -21.61 -7.73 -19.97
CA ASP A 257 -21.70 -7.34 -21.37
C ASP A 257 -22.51 -6.03 -21.50
N THR A 258 -21.94 -5.06 -22.20
CA THR A 258 -22.58 -3.74 -22.42
C THR A 258 -23.92 -3.84 -23.17
N SER A 259 -24.17 -4.94 -23.89
CA SER A 259 -25.48 -5.19 -24.53
C SER A 259 -26.62 -5.29 -23.53
N PHE A 260 -26.35 -5.57 -22.26
CA PHE A 260 -27.32 -5.59 -21.18
C PHE A 260 -27.56 -4.22 -20.54
N TYR A 261 -26.74 -3.21 -20.85
CA TYR A 261 -26.97 -1.85 -20.36
C TYR A 261 -28.12 -1.23 -21.13
N ARG A 262 -29.16 -0.82 -20.44
CA ARG A 262 -30.19 0.05 -20.98
C ARG A 262 -30.01 1.43 -20.38
N GLN A 263 -29.81 2.41 -21.22
CA GLN A 263 -29.87 3.80 -20.78
C GLN A 263 -31.36 4.19 -20.74
N PRO A 264 -31.96 4.43 -19.56
CA PRO A 264 -33.33 4.89 -19.49
C PRO A 264 -33.42 6.28 -20.12
N ASP A 265 -34.39 6.50 -20.96
CA ASP A 265 -34.71 7.82 -21.51
C ASP A 265 -35.62 8.56 -20.52
N PHE A 266 -35.05 9.52 -19.82
CA PHE A 266 -35.78 10.36 -18.87
C PHE A 266 -36.36 11.63 -19.51
N GLY A 267 -36.26 11.78 -20.85
CA GLY A 267 -36.65 12.98 -21.57
C GLY A 267 -35.79 14.20 -21.23
N GLU A 268 -36.28 15.40 -21.63
CA GLU A 268 -35.53 16.66 -21.46
C GLU A 268 -35.38 17.11 -19.98
N GLN A 269 -36.05 16.50 -19.05
CA GLN A 269 -36.01 16.84 -17.61
C GLN A 269 -35.13 15.91 -16.78
N GLY A 270 -34.20 15.23 -17.41
CA GLY A 270 -33.37 14.20 -16.79
C GLY A 270 -32.72 14.63 -15.46
N PHE A 271 -33.28 14.15 -14.37
CA PHE A 271 -32.68 14.18 -13.07
C PHE A 271 -32.27 12.74 -12.72
N PHE A 272 -30.98 12.56 -12.44
CA PHE A 272 -30.35 11.34 -11.91
C PHE A 272 -30.37 10.13 -12.86
N TYR A 273 -29.18 9.79 -13.33
CA TYR A 273 -28.92 8.56 -14.05
C TYR A 273 -28.82 7.41 -13.07
N GLU A 274 -29.89 6.63 -12.92
CA GLU A 274 -29.74 5.29 -12.41
C GLU A 274 -29.52 4.35 -13.58
N ALA A 275 -28.32 3.81 -13.73
CA ALA A 275 -28.08 2.71 -14.64
C ALA A 275 -28.70 1.45 -14.03
N CYS A 276 -29.86 1.05 -14.54
CA CYS A 276 -30.41 -0.27 -14.23
C CYS A 276 -29.62 -1.33 -14.98
N VAL A 277 -28.70 -2.00 -14.28
CA VAL A 277 -28.03 -3.20 -14.79
C VAL A 277 -28.97 -4.38 -14.62
N ILE A 278 -29.52 -4.89 -15.73
CA ILE A 278 -30.28 -6.15 -15.69
C ILE A 278 -29.27 -7.27 -15.81
N SER A 279 -28.87 -7.87 -14.69
CA SER A 279 -28.00 -9.04 -14.69
C SER A 279 -28.73 -10.24 -15.29
N PRO A 280 -28.15 -10.94 -16.28
CA PRO A 280 -28.75 -12.16 -16.83
C PRO A 280 -28.86 -13.29 -15.80
N VAL A 281 -28.19 -13.18 -14.67
CA VAL A 281 -28.27 -14.16 -13.56
C VAL A 281 -29.69 -14.27 -13.00
N PHE A 282 -30.54 -13.27 -13.18
CA PHE A 282 -31.93 -13.30 -12.73
C PHE A 282 -32.94 -13.73 -13.81
N SER A 283 -32.53 -13.92 -15.05
CA SER A 283 -33.36 -14.58 -16.04
C SER A 283 -33.40 -16.10 -15.76
N ARG A 284 -34.23 -16.51 -14.82
CA ARG A 284 -34.62 -17.91 -14.75
C ARG A 284 -35.50 -18.20 -15.97
N GLU A 285 -34.93 -18.59 -17.04
CA GLU A 285 -35.64 -19.43 -17.99
C GLU A 285 -35.84 -20.79 -17.33
N LYS A 286 -37.10 -21.13 -17.13
CA LYS A 286 -37.53 -22.46 -16.75
C LYS A 286 -37.41 -23.38 -17.96
#